data_6b431fa2d3bebed26f82f5a5e31c2d2c
#
_entry.id   6b431fa2d3bebed26f82f5a5e31c2d2c
#
_cell.length_a   1.000
_cell.length_b   1.000
_cell.length_c   1.000
_cell.angle_alpha   90.00
_cell.angle_beta   90.00
_cell.angle_gamma   90.00
#
_symmetry.space_group_name_H-M   'P 1'
#
loop_
_entity.id
_entity.type
_entity.pdbx_description
1 polymer ?
#
loop_
_entity_poly.entity_id
_entity_poly.type
_entity_poly.pdbx_seq_one_letter_code
_entity_poly.pdbx_strand_id
1 'polypeptide(L)'
;AEYCQACHQAPCECFFPQGRQYSDYRENERVKKFGFTEGELERAKTNMLVGLESAYKQKDKTTSEDYISEMQSNFLEGEPIVDFDYYYNFAKSVIPTITVEEVSALAKQYLNRKNMVIVVQGPSEGVKHITKEEAIAIMDKVENANLEPYKDQSAEAALITEDLKGSKIISTKKLPQFDAEEWVLENGAKVVFRKADYE
;
A
#
# COMPACT_ATOMS: atom_id res chain seq x y z
N ALA A 1 -14.69 24.16 -0.84
CA ALA A 1 -14.30 23.17 -1.83
C ALA A 1 -13.12 22.41 -1.22
N GLU A 2 -13.37 21.19 -0.73
CA GLU A 2 -12.34 20.34 -0.14
C GLU A 2 -11.64 19.61 -1.29
N TYR A 3 -10.33 19.66 -1.30
CA TYR A 3 -9.50 18.99 -2.29
C TYR A 3 -9.40 17.48 -1.96
N CYS A 4 -9.70 16.64 -2.94
CA CYS A 4 -9.36 15.22 -2.87
C CYS A 4 -7.90 15.03 -3.25
N GLN A 5 -7.10 14.39 -2.39
CA GLN A 5 -5.69 14.10 -2.66
C GLN A 5 -5.46 13.16 -3.86
N ALA A 6 -6.48 12.41 -4.27
CA ALA A 6 -6.39 11.49 -5.42
C ALA A 6 -6.69 12.14 -6.78
N CYS A 7 -7.33 13.32 -6.79
CA CYS A 7 -7.69 14.04 -8.01
C CYS A 7 -7.20 15.47 -7.91
N HIS A 8 -6.21 15.86 -8.68
CA HIS A 8 -5.73 17.25 -8.72
C HIS A 8 -6.66 18.24 -9.42
N GLN A 9 -7.92 17.85 -9.69
CA GLN A 9 -8.91 18.69 -10.37
C GLN A 9 -10.18 18.87 -9.51
N ALA A 10 -10.65 20.08 -9.38
CA ALA A 10 -11.94 20.41 -8.77
C ALA A 10 -12.96 20.77 -9.88
N PRO A 11 -14.23 20.28 -9.78
CA PRO A 11 -14.80 19.45 -8.73
C PRO A 11 -14.44 17.98 -8.89
N CYS A 12 -13.97 17.35 -7.81
CA CYS A 12 -13.59 15.94 -7.82
C CYS A 12 -14.84 15.07 -7.76
N GLU A 13 -15.08 14.27 -8.78
CA GLU A 13 -16.18 13.28 -8.80
C GLU A 13 -16.06 12.22 -7.67
N CYS A 14 -14.88 12.08 -7.06
CA CYS A 14 -14.63 11.18 -5.95
C CYS A 14 -15.28 11.63 -4.62
N PHE A 15 -15.70 12.88 -4.50
CA PHE A 15 -16.25 13.42 -3.25
C PHE A 15 -17.71 13.01 -3.01
N PHE A 16 -18.40 12.56 -4.03
CA PHE A 16 -19.75 12.02 -3.93
C PHE A 16 -19.71 10.49 -3.90
N PRO A 17 -20.58 9.82 -3.13
CA PRO A 17 -20.64 8.37 -3.11
C PRO A 17 -20.72 7.71 -4.50
N GLN A 18 -21.46 8.35 -5.40
CA GLN A 18 -21.58 7.95 -6.80
C GLN A 18 -20.27 8.11 -7.60
N GLY A 19 -19.51 9.18 -7.36
CA GLY A 19 -18.23 9.44 -8.03
C GLY A 19 -17.16 8.43 -7.61
N ARG A 20 -17.08 8.08 -6.33
CA ARG A 20 -16.13 7.07 -5.85
C ARG A 20 -16.44 5.69 -6.46
N GLN A 21 -17.69 5.25 -6.43
CA GLN A 21 -18.08 3.98 -7.02
C GLN A 21 -17.77 3.91 -8.52
N TYR A 22 -18.00 5.00 -9.26
CA TYR A 22 -17.62 5.10 -10.67
C TYR A 22 -16.11 4.95 -10.85
N SER A 23 -15.31 5.64 -10.02
CA SER A 23 -13.84 5.57 -10.07
C SER A 23 -13.33 4.17 -9.76
N ASP A 24 -13.79 3.58 -8.66
CA ASP A 24 -13.32 2.26 -8.21
C ASP A 24 -13.70 1.16 -9.23
N TYR A 25 -14.92 1.18 -9.73
CA TYR A 25 -15.36 0.23 -10.73
C TYR A 25 -14.64 0.43 -12.08
N ARG A 26 -14.33 1.66 -12.45
CA ARG A 26 -13.55 1.98 -13.65
C ARG A 26 -12.14 1.42 -13.59
N GLU A 27 -11.48 1.52 -12.43
CA GLU A 27 -10.14 0.93 -12.27
C GLU A 27 -10.19 -0.61 -12.32
N ASN A 28 -11.19 -1.22 -11.72
CA ASN A 28 -11.41 -2.67 -11.83
C ASN A 28 -11.61 -3.11 -13.30
N GLU A 29 -12.43 -2.41 -14.08
CA GLU A 29 -12.61 -2.70 -15.50
C GLU A 29 -11.36 -2.41 -16.34
N ARG A 30 -10.54 -1.41 -15.94
CA ARG A 30 -9.25 -1.15 -16.57
C ARG A 30 -8.30 -2.32 -16.36
N VAL A 31 -8.16 -2.80 -15.12
CA VAL A 31 -7.32 -3.98 -14.81
C VAL A 31 -7.83 -5.22 -15.54
N LYS A 32 -9.13 -5.43 -15.60
CA LYS A 32 -9.74 -6.54 -16.33
C LYS A 32 -9.43 -6.50 -17.83
N LYS A 33 -9.44 -5.31 -18.45
CA LYS A 33 -9.15 -5.12 -19.88
C LYS A 33 -7.67 -5.19 -20.21
N PHE A 34 -6.82 -4.55 -19.42
CA PHE A 34 -5.43 -4.30 -19.74
C PHE A 34 -4.43 -5.00 -18.81
N GLY A 35 -4.87 -5.50 -17.66
CA GLY A 35 -3.99 -6.07 -16.63
C GLY A 35 -3.31 -4.99 -15.78
N PHE A 36 -2.36 -5.44 -14.98
CA PHE A 36 -1.47 -4.59 -14.19
C PHE A 36 -0.21 -4.24 -15.00
N THR A 37 0.52 -3.22 -14.54
CA THR A 37 1.82 -2.84 -15.07
C THR A 37 2.96 -3.48 -14.26
N GLU A 38 4.15 -3.62 -14.86
CA GLU A 38 5.35 -4.06 -14.15
C GLU A 38 5.66 -3.18 -12.94
N GLY A 39 5.54 -1.86 -13.08
CA GLY A 39 5.80 -0.93 -11.98
C GLY A 39 4.85 -1.09 -10.80
N GLU A 40 3.57 -1.42 -11.04
CA GLU A 40 2.61 -1.73 -9.97
C GLU A 40 3.00 -3.01 -9.25
N LEU A 41 3.35 -4.07 -9.98
CA LEU A 41 3.77 -5.33 -9.40
C LEU A 41 5.07 -5.19 -8.59
N GLU A 42 6.07 -4.51 -9.10
CA GLU A 42 7.35 -4.32 -8.40
C GLU A 42 7.19 -3.49 -7.12
N ARG A 43 6.32 -2.49 -7.11
CA ARG A 43 5.97 -1.76 -5.87
C ARG A 43 5.26 -2.68 -4.87
N ALA A 44 4.33 -3.50 -5.33
CA ALA A 44 3.63 -4.45 -4.47
C ALA A 44 4.60 -5.48 -3.86
N LYS A 45 5.48 -6.08 -4.66
CA LYS A 45 6.53 -6.99 -4.20
C LYS A 45 7.44 -6.34 -3.16
N THR A 46 7.92 -5.13 -3.45
CA THR A 46 8.77 -4.37 -2.52
C THR A 46 8.06 -4.13 -1.19
N ASN A 47 6.83 -3.66 -1.21
CA ASN A 47 6.06 -3.43 0.01
C ASN A 47 5.81 -4.71 0.81
N MET A 48 5.50 -5.82 0.13
CA MET A 48 5.32 -7.12 0.78
C MET A 48 6.62 -7.60 1.44
N LEU A 49 7.75 -7.51 0.74
CA LEU A 49 9.04 -7.94 1.28
C LEU A 49 9.49 -7.07 2.45
N VAL A 50 9.30 -5.76 2.39
CA VAL A 50 9.61 -4.84 3.50
C VAL A 50 8.73 -5.13 4.71
N GLY A 51 7.42 -5.33 4.50
CA GLY A 51 6.49 -5.71 5.56
C GLY A 51 6.86 -7.03 6.22
N LEU A 52 7.19 -8.04 5.39
CA LEU A 52 7.62 -9.36 5.86
C LEU A 52 8.93 -9.30 6.64
N GLU A 53 9.89 -8.52 6.20
CA GLU A 53 11.15 -8.32 6.93
C GLU A 53 10.94 -7.61 8.27
N SER A 54 10.06 -6.62 8.31
CA SER A 54 9.69 -5.95 9.56
C SER A 54 9.02 -6.90 10.55
N ALA A 55 8.09 -7.73 10.07
CA ALA A 55 7.45 -8.76 10.90
C ALA A 55 8.47 -9.79 11.39
N TYR A 56 9.41 -10.20 10.53
CA TYR A 56 10.46 -11.14 10.90
C TYR A 56 11.36 -10.61 12.02
N LYS A 57 11.74 -9.34 11.97
CA LYS A 57 12.52 -8.69 13.04
C LYS A 57 11.78 -8.58 14.37
N GLN A 58 10.46 -8.69 14.34
CA GLN A 58 9.59 -8.59 15.52
C GLN A 58 8.97 -9.93 15.91
N LYS A 59 9.39 -11.05 15.32
CA LYS A 59 8.78 -12.37 15.56
C LYS A 59 8.76 -12.79 17.03
N ASP A 60 9.79 -12.39 17.80
CA ASP A 60 9.87 -12.69 19.23
C ASP A 60 8.87 -11.88 20.09
N LYS A 61 8.17 -10.92 19.47
CA LYS A 61 7.13 -10.07 20.10
C LYS A 61 5.71 -10.51 19.73
N THR A 62 5.56 -11.66 19.08
CA THR A 62 4.26 -12.24 18.71
C THR A 62 3.42 -12.45 19.97
N THR A 63 2.18 -11.96 19.94
CA THR A 63 1.28 -12.03 21.08
C THR A 63 0.54 -13.36 21.16
N SER A 64 -0.02 -13.69 22.34
CA SER A 64 -0.87 -14.87 22.46
C SER A 64 -2.12 -14.80 21.56
N GLU A 65 -2.62 -13.60 21.28
CA GLU A 65 -3.77 -13.37 20.39
C GLU A 65 -3.44 -13.72 18.96
N ASP A 66 -2.23 -13.42 18.51
CA ASP A 66 -1.77 -13.79 17.16
C ASP A 66 -1.72 -15.31 16.98
N TYR A 67 -1.16 -16.04 17.96
CA TYR A 67 -1.16 -17.50 17.95
C TYR A 67 -2.57 -18.11 18.01
N ILE A 68 -3.48 -17.52 18.79
CA ILE A 68 -4.87 -17.97 18.83
C ILE A 68 -5.55 -17.76 17.48
N SER A 69 -5.30 -16.63 16.84
CA SER A 69 -5.85 -16.33 15.52
C SER A 69 -5.35 -17.31 14.46
N GLU A 70 -4.07 -17.67 14.49
CA GLU A 70 -3.50 -18.68 13.60
C GLU A 70 -4.13 -20.06 13.82
N MET A 71 -4.28 -20.48 15.09
CA MET A 71 -4.94 -21.74 15.43
C MET A 71 -6.41 -21.75 14.99
N GLN A 72 -7.11 -20.62 15.13
CA GLN A 72 -8.48 -20.47 14.69
C GLN A 72 -8.61 -20.58 13.16
N SER A 73 -7.76 -19.93 12.40
CA SER A 73 -7.72 -20.04 10.94
C SER A 73 -7.40 -21.48 10.49
N ASN A 74 -6.48 -22.13 11.17
CA ASN A 74 -6.20 -23.55 10.91
C ASN A 74 -7.44 -24.42 11.15
N PHE A 75 -8.14 -24.23 12.26
CA PHE A 75 -9.31 -25.05 12.62
C PHE A 75 -10.52 -24.79 11.71
N LEU A 76 -10.80 -23.54 11.37
CA LEU A 76 -11.99 -23.14 10.60
C LEU A 76 -11.78 -23.28 9.08
N GLU A 77 -10.59 -22.98 8.59
CA GLU A 77 -10.32 -22.80 7.17
C GLU A 77 -9.32 -23.84 6.63
N GLY A 78 -8.69 -24.61 7.52
CA GLY A 78 -7.69 -25.59 7.15
C GLY A 78 -6.33 -24.98 6.76
N GLU A 79 -6.09 -23.74 7.13
CA GLU A 79 -4.81 -23.08 6.85
C GLU A 79 -3.66 -23.77 7.60
N PRO A 80 -2.52 -24.02 6.95
CA PRO A 80 -1.39 -24.68 7.60
C PRO A 80 -0.73 -23.76 8.64
N ILE A 81 -0.49 -24.27 9.85
CA ILE A 81 0.40 -23.62 10.82
C ILE A 81 1.83 -23.96 10.43
N VAL A 82 2.61 -22.95 10.10
CA VAL A 82 4.00 -23.10 9.70
C VAL A 82 4.93 -22.26 10.57
N ASP A 83 6.15 -22.75 10.77
CA ASP A 83 7.20 -21.98 11.42
C ASP A 83 7.46 -20.67 10.66
N PHE A 84 7.61 -19.55 11.40
CA PHE A 84 7.75 -18.24 10.78
C PHE A 84 9.06 -18.09 9.99
N ASP A 85 10.14 -18.76 10.40
CA ASP A 85 11.40 -18.76 9.66
C ASP A 85 11.23 -19.48 8.31
N TYR A 86 10.47 -20.57 8.29
CA TYR A 86 10.10 -21.25 7.04
C TYR A 86 9.26 -20.34 6.14
N TYR A 87 8.20 -19.74 6.69
CA TYR A 87 7.32 -18.85 5.94
C TYR A 87 8.08 -17.66 5.34
N TYR A 88 8.94 -17.01 6.14
CA TYR A 88 9.77 -15.89 5.70
C TYR A 88 10.66 -16.26 4.52
N ASN A 89 11.40 -17.37 4.64
CA ASN A 89 12.31 -17.82 3.58
C ASN A 89 11.56 -18.25 2.32
N PHE A 90 10.43 -18.94 2.48
CA PHE A 90 9.56 -19.34 1.37
C PHE A 90 9.02 -18.10 0.63
N ALA A 91 8.39 -17.18 1.33
CA ALA A 91 7.84 -15.97 0.73
C ALA A 91 8.92 -15.14 0.03
N LYS A 92 10.09 -14.98 0.64
CA LYS A 92 11.24 -14.29 0.05
C LYS A 92 11.76 -14.93 -1.23
N SER A 93 11.62 -16.24 -1.37
CA SER A 93 11.99 -16.96 -2.59
C SER A 93 10.91 -16.89 -3.67
N VAL A 94 9.64 -16.87 -3.30
CA VAL A 94 8.50 -16.95 -4.24
C VAL A 94 8.07 -15.58 -4.74
N ILE A 95 7.98 -14.57 -3.85
CA ILE A 95 7.48 -13.22 -4.23
C ILE A 95 8.20 -12.65 -5.47
N PRO A 96 9.55 -12.72 -5.58
CA PRO A 96 10.25 -12.21 -6.77
C PRO A 96 9.89 -12.94 -8.07
N THR A 97 9.47 -14.20 -8.01
CA THR A 97 9.16 -15.00 -9.20
C THR A 97 7.78 -14.74 -9.80
N ILE A 98 6.89 -14.07 -9.06
CA ILE A 98 5.53 -13.74 -9.52
C ILE A 98 5.62 -12.81 -10.73
N THR A 99 4.86 -13.10 -11.79
CA THR A 99 4.84 -12.29 -13.03
C THR A 99 3.57 -11.45 -13.14
N VAL A 100 3.63 -10.40 -13.97
CA VAL A 100 2.48 -9.53 -14.25
C VAL A 100 1.37 -10.32 -14.93
N GLU A 101 1.73 -11.26 -15.80
CA GLU A 101 0.79 -12.11 -16.52
C GLU A 101 -0.03 -12.98 -15.57
N GLU A 102 0.61 -13.59 -14.57
CA GLU A 102 -0.05 -14.42 -13.56
C GLU A 102 -1.05 -13.60 -12.73
N VAL A 103 -0.62 -12.45 -12.22
CA VAL A 103 -1.48 -11.58 -11.41
C VAL A 103 -2.63 -11.01 -12.23
N SER A 104 -2.37 -10.60 -13.47
CA SER A 104 -3.39 -10.09 -14.38
C SER A 104 -4.40 -11.16 -14.80
N ALA A 105 -3.97 -12.41 -14.97
CA ALA A 105 -4.86 -13.54 -15.26
C ALA A 105 -5.80 -13.83 -14.10
N LEU A 106 -5.28 -13.82 -12.85
CA LEU A 106 -6.09 -13.97 -11.64
C LEU A 106 -7.09 -12.82 -11.48
N ALA A 107 -6.67 -11.58 -11.69
CA ALA A 107 -7.56 -10.43 -11.62
C ALA A 107 -8.73 -10.57 -12.59
N LYS A 108 -8.51 -11.00 -13.83
CA LYS A 108 -9.58 -11.26 -14.81
C LYS A 108 -10.55 -12.33 -14.38
N GLN A 109 -10.08 -13.34 -13.64
CA GLN A 109 -10.92 -14.41 -13.12
C GLN A 109 -11.85 -13.92 -12.01
N TYR A 110 -11.36 -13.04 -11.12
CA TYR A 110 -12.11 -12.54 -9.96
C TYR A 110 -12.95 -11.30 -10.27
N LEU A 111 -12.50 -10.43 -11.16
CA LEU A 111 -13.20 -9.19 -11.54
C LEU A 111 -14.37 -9.48 -12.50
N ASN A 112 -15.44 -10.04 -11.99
CA ASN A 112 -16.67 -10.31 -12.74
C ASN A 112 -17.92 -10.03 -11.89
N ARG A 113 -19.10 -9.93 -12.54
CA ARG A 113 -20.37 -9.65 -11.84
C ARG A 113 -20.95 -10.85 -11.07
N LYS A 114 -20.38 -12.04 -11.21
CA LYS A 114 -20.87 -13.22 -10.49
C LYS A 114 -20.43 -13.14 -9.03
N ASN A 115 -21.37 -13.35 -8.12
CA ASN A 115 -21.13 -13.29 -6.67
C ASN A 115 -20.56 -11.96 -6.17
N MET A 116 -20.85 -10.85 -6.86
CA MET A 116 -20.41 -9.52 -6.47
C MET A 116 -21.37 -8.93 -5.43
N VAL A 117 -20.81 -8.38 -4.36
CA VAL A 117 -21.52 -7.63 -3.33
C VAL A 117 -21.00 -6.20 -3.31
N ILE A 118 -21.92 -5.24 -3.38
CA ILE A 118 -21.57 -3.81 -3.25
C ILE A 118 -22.08 -3.35 -1.89
N VAL A 119 -21.17 -2.89 -1.04
CA VAL A 119 -21.50 -2.32 0.27
C VAL A 119 -21.20 -0.83 0.23
N VAL A 120 -22.22 -0.02 0.49
CA VAL A 120 -22.07 1.45 0.59
C VAL A 120 -22.32 1.84 2.03
N GLN A 121 -21.31 2.43 2.68
CA GLN A 121 -21.37 2.92 4.05
C GLN A 121 -21.25 4.44 4.08
N GLY A 122 -22.05 5.07 4.93
CA GLY A 122 -22.02 6.51 5.09
C GLY A 122 -22.94 6.98 6.22
N PRO A 123 -22.98 8.29 6.55
CA PRO A 123 -23.90 8.84 7.52
C PRO A 123 -25.35 8.50 7.18
N SER A 124 -26.16 8.19 8.20
CA SER A 124 -27.59 7.89 8.02
C SER A 124 -28.43 9.14 7.67
N GLU A 125 -27.92 10.33 7.99
CA GLU A 125 -28.61 11.60 7.79
C GLU A 125 -27.76 12.58 6.99
N GLY A 126 -28.44 13.44 6.22
CA GLY A 126 -27.79 14.53 5.46
C GLY A 126 -27.10 14.11 4.15
N VAL A 127 -27.04 12.82 3.83
CA VAL A 127 -26.42 12.30 2.59
C VAL A 127 -27.40 11.37 1.86
N LYS A 128 -27.58 11.61 0.57
CA LYS A 128 -28.32 10.67 -0.29
C LYS A 128 -27.41 9.50 -0.66
N HIS A 129 -27.74 8.31 -0.19
CA HIS A 129 -27.07 7.08 -0.60
C HIS A 129 -27.49 6.65 -2.00
N ILE A 130 -26.58 6.00 -2.71
CA ILE A 130 -26.82 5.45 -4.03
C ILE A 130 -27.83 4.29 -3.96
N THR A 131 -28.77 4.23 -4.88
CA THR A 131 -29.70 3.12 -5.00
C THR A 131 -29.08 1.97 -5.79
N LYS A 132 -29.71 0.80 -5.72
CA LYS A 132 -29.27 -0.37 -6.48
C LYS A 132 -29.29 -0.11 -8.00
N GLU A 133 -30.32 0.58 -8.47
CA GLU A 133 -30.51 0.91 -9.88
C GLU A 133 -29.45 1.90 -10.37
N GLU A 134 -29.13 2.91 -9.55
CA GLU A 134 -28.04 3.87 -9.81
C GLU A 134 -26.69 3.16 -9.86
N ALA A 135 -26.43 2.23 -8.93
CA ALA A 135 -25.20 1.44 -8.92
C ALA A 135 -25.03 0.60 -10.18
N ILE A 136 -26.09 -0.11 -10.59
CA ILE A 136 -26.09 -0.91 -11.83
C ILE A 136 -25.87 -0.02 -13.06
N ALA A 137 -26.53 1.13 -13.14
CA ALA A 137 -26.37 2.05 -14.25
C ALA A 137 -24.94 2.60 -14.36
N ILE A 138 -24.27 2.85 -13.22
CA ILE A 138 -22.84 3.25 -13.18
C ILE A 138 -21.97 2.11 -13.74
N MET A 139 -22.20 0.89 -13.33
CA MET A 139 -21.43 -0.26 -13.81
C MET A 139 -21.60 -0.45 -15.32
N ASP A 140 -22.84 -0.37 -15.83
CA ASP A 140 -23.12 -0.49 -17.26
C ASP A 140 -22.43 0.65 -18.06
N LYS A 141 -22.44 1.86 -17.54
CA LYS A 141 -21.75 3.00 -18.14
C LYS A 141 -20.24 2.77 -18.22
N VAL A 142 -19.62 2.25 -17.16
CA VAL A 142 -18.18 2.00 -17.10
C VAL A 142 -17.75 0.87 -18.03
N GLU A 143 -18.50 -0.23 -18.07
CA GLU A 143 -18.19 -1.37 -18.95
C GLU A 143 -18.23 -0.99 -20.44
N ASN A 144 -19.15 -0.09 -20.81
CA ASN A 144 -19.27 0.43 -22.17
C ASN A 144 -18.33 1.61 -22.47
N ALA A 145 -17.57 2.08 -21.47
CA ALA A 145 -16.65 3.18 -21.66
C ALA A 145 -15.39 2.75 -22.44
N ASN A 146 -14.89 3.67 -23.26
CA ASN A 146 -13.58 3.50 -23.89
C ASN A 146 -12.48 3.83 -22.86
N LEU A 147 -11.97 2.78 -22.19
CA LEU A 147 -10.92 2.92 -21.20
C LEU A 147 -9.54 2.82 -21.86
N GLU A 148 -8.61 3.64 -21.38
CA GLU A 148 -7.20 3.56 -21.75
C GLU A 148 -6.42 2.75 -20.71
N PRO A 149 -5.31 2.08 -21.12
CA PRO A 149 -4.39 1.44 -20.19
C PRO A 149 -3.88 2.42 -19.13
N TYR A 150 -3.61 1.92 -17.94
CA TYR A 150 -2.96 2.71 -16.90
C TYR A 150 -1.55 3.11 -17.37
N LYS A 151 -1.23 4.41 -17.25
CA LYS A 151 0.11 4.93 -17.50
C LYS A 151 0.79 5.08 -16.15
N ASP A 152 1.75 4.22 -15.88
CA ASP A 152 2.54 4.33 -14.67
C ASP A 152 3.34 5.63 -14.69
N GLN A 153 3.09 6.49 -13.70
CA GLN A 153 3.79 7.77 -13.53
C GLN A 153 4.90 7.67 -12.48
N SER A 154 5.31 6.43 -12.13
CA SER A 154 6.44 6.26 -11.22
C SER A 154 7.64 6.97 -11.81
N ALA A 155 8.26 7.85 -11.02
CA ALA A 155 9.46 8.54 -11.43
C ALA A 155 10.59 7.51 -11.60
N GLU A 156 11.01 7.27 -12.83
CA GLU A 156 12.16 6.40 -13.15
C GLU A 156 13.48 7.01 -12.65
N ALA A 157 13.49 8.32 -12.40
CA ALA A 157 14.66 9.03 -11.93
C ALA A 157 14.79 8.96 -10.41
N ALA A 158 15.98 8.66 -9.93
CA ALA A 158 16.31 8.80 -8.51
C ALA A 158 15.99 10.23 -8.05
N LEU A 159 15.37 10.36 -6.87
CA LEU A 159 15.03 11.67 -6.28
C LEU A 159 16.28 12.56 -6.11
N ILE A 160 17.43 11.94 -5.92
CA ILE A 160 18.75 12.58 -5.81
C ILE A 160 19.63 11.97 -6.89
N THR A 161 19.99 12.77 -7.88
CA THR A 161 20.81 12.36 -9.02
C THR A 161 22.30 12.69 -8.84
N GLU A 162 22.63 13.45 -7.80
CA GLU A 162 24.00 13.85 -7.49
C GLU A 162 24.57 12.99 -6.35
N ASP A 163 25.85 12.65 -6.43
CA ASP A 163 26.59 12.02 -5.34
C ASP A 163 26.68 12.99 -4.16
N LEU A 164 25.89 12.73 -3.12
CA LEU A 164 25.92 13.52 -1.90
C LEU A 164 27.22 13.25 -1.13
N LYS A 165 28.08 14.26 -1.07
CA LYS A 165 29.26 14.22 -0.21
C LYS A 165 28.83 14.49 1.23
N GLY A 166 29.15 13.58 2.14
CA GLY A 166 28.95 13.79 3.56
C GLY A 166 29.67 15.05 4.06
N SER A 167 28.99 15.84 4.89
CA SER A 167 29.57 17.04 5.51
C SER A 167 30.41 16.64 6.72
N LYS A 168 31.59 17.28 6.88
CA LYS A 168 32.48 16.99 8.02
C LYS A 168 31.94 17.61 9.32
N ILE A 169 32.18 16.94 10.44
CA ILE A 169 31.91 17.49 11.77
C ILE A 169 33.01 18.50 12.08
N ILE A 170 32.63 19.76 12.27
CA ILE A 170 33.56 20.84 12.60
C ILE A 170 33.60 21.20 14.10
N SER A 171 32.58 20.82 14.84
CA SER A 171 32.50 21.02 16.28
C SER A 171 31.65 19.93 16.94
N THR A 172 32.10 19.51 18.14
CA THR A 172 31.38 18.56 19.00
C THR A 172 31.25 19.15 20.39
N LYS A 173 30.02 19.18 20.92
CA LYS A 173 29.72 19.65 22.28
C LYS A 173 28.94 18.58 23.03
N LYS A 174 29.43 18.18 24.22
CA LYS A 174 28.70 17.27 25.11
C LYS A 174 27.56 18.00 25.82
N LEU A 175 26.42 17.36 25.91
CA LEU A 175 25.22 17.78 26.62
C LEU A 175 24.92 16.80 27.76
N PRO A 176 25.62 16.90 28.90
CA PRO A 176 25.58 15.90 29.97
C PRO A 176 24.17 15.70 30.57
N GLN A 177 23.36 16.77 30.59
CA GLN A 177 22.00 16.73 31.13
C GLN A 177 21.05 15.83 30.31
N PHE A 178 21.43 15.54 29.05
CA PHE A 178 20.62 14.69 28.14
C PHE A 178 21.33 13.41 27.73
N ASP A 179 22.56 13.20 28.26
CA ASP A 179 23.45 12.12 27.82
C ASP A 179 23.57 12.07 26.27
N ALA A 180 23.81 13.25 25.69
CA ALA A 180 23.83 13.49 24.25
C ALA A 180 25.05 14.29 23.82
N GLU A 181 25.31 14.29 22.51
CA GLU A 181 26.30 15.14 21.87
C GLU A 181 25.66 16.01 20.79
N GLU A 182 26.06 17.28 20.73
CA GLU A 182 25.72 18.19 19.64
C GLU A 182 26.91 18.26 18.67
N TRP A 183 26.68 17.97 17.42
CA TRP A 183 27.64 18.13 16.33
C TRP A 183 27.21 19.28 15.44
N VAL A 184 28.17 20.09 15.05
CA VAL A 184 27.99 21.11 14.02
C VAL A 184 28.71 20.61 12.77
N LEU A 185 28.01 20.55 11.66
CA LEU A 185 28.55 20.14 10.38
C LEU A 185 29.10 21.36 9.60
N GLU A 186 30.01 21.13 8.68
CA GLU A 186 30.62 22.15 7.82
C GLU A 186 29.58 22.97 7.03
N ASN A 187 28.45 22.38 6.66
CA ASN A 187 27.34 23.05 6.00
C ASN A 187 26.40 23.82 6.94
N GLY A 188 26.77 23.95 8.22
CA GLY A 188 26.02 24.68 9.26
C GLY A 188 24.88 23.87 9.91
N ALA A 189 24.62 22.64 9.47
CA ALA A 189 23.60 21.79 10.09
C ALA A 189 24.07 21.40 11.52
N LYS A 190 23.10 21.39 12.46
CA LYS A 190 23.30 20.91 13.83
C LYS A 190 22.62 19.56 14.01
N VAL A 191 23.34 18.59 14.53
CA VAL A 191 22.83 17.24 14.83
C VAL A 191 22.99 17.03 16.33
N VAL A 192 21.91 16.71 17.02
CA VAL A 192 21.93 16.24 18.40
C VAL A 192 21.77 14.75 18.39
N PHE A 193 22.77 14.04 18.88
CA PHE A 193 22.85 12.61 18.88
C PHE A 193 22.88 12.04 20.29
N ARG A 194 22.04 11.09 20.58
CA ARG A 194 22.10 10.28 21.80
C ARG A 194 22.08 8.80 21.40
N LYS A 195 23.07 8.06 21.84
CA LYS A 195 23.02 6.60 21.72
C LYS A 195 22.09 6.06 22.80
N ALA A 196 21.03 5.38 22.38
CA ALA A 196 20.07 4.75 23.28
C ALA A 196 19.80 3.35 22.76
N ASP A 197 19.65 2.43 23.71
CA ASP A 197 19.31 1.03 23.46
C ASP A 197 17.83 0.86 23.81
N TYR A 198 16.98 1.46 22.97
CA TYR A 198 15.53 1.26 23.04
C TYR A 198 15.16 0.07 22.15
N GLU A 199 14.24 -0.75 22.67
CA GLU A 199 13.65 -1.84 21.92
C GLU A 199 12.87 -1.36 20.70
#